data_1a77bd2a2c2967d8d330f40e74961b48
#
_entry.id   1a77bd2a2c2967d8d330f40e74961b48
#
_cell.length_a   1.000
_cell.length_b   1.000
_cell.length_c   1.000
_cell.angle_alpha   90.00
_cell.angle_beta   90.00
_cell.angle_gamma   90.00
#
_symmetry.space_group_name_H-M   'P 1'
#
loop_
_entity.id
_entity.type
_entity.pdbx_description
1 polymer ?
#
loop_
_entity_poly.entity_id
_entity_poly.type
_entity_poly.pdbx_seq_one_letter_code
_entity_poly.pdbx_strand_id
1 'polypeptide(L)'
;MLHRRELLLTAAAAGLMGATRKPAMAGGARDAALDRYLQVLAERYLTQSPEAATSLGLDKGARVALKSRLNDRTWAAVETDRAFCREGLKGLAAFPDAGLSVQARLNRDVTAYALGLGRDAAPFDYGDNTLVSAMNEAATPYVVNQQTGDYAGTPEFLDSQHQVQSAADAEAYLSRLHEMAKALDGETDRIRRDAGKGVVPPDFILANTLGQQKDLLAIAPADARFVTALGRKAHEAGLPGDFQARARAIAEAEIYPALTRQAAALGALTSRAKPDAGVWGLPDGEAYYRWALHEATSTDLTPDEVHRMGLEQNRAIEGRMDAILKANGLTQGSVGARMAALGRDPRYVFPDTDAGRQQILDYLNGLIEAVRPKLSKAFDLKLKAPVLVKRVPVDIQNGAPQGYMNPGAIDGSRPSIYYINLKTTENWPKFTLPSLTYHETVPGHAWQGAYLTETGKLPLIRQILSGFNAYVEGWALYAEQLGDEIGMYDADWAGRLGYLQGQKFRAVRLVLDTGLHAKRWTRDQSVQWAMDNLGRARDALTSGVDRYCSWPGQACGYKVGHTEINRLRDKARATLGPRFDVRRFNDLVVEAGAVPLTVLGKVVDAWTVSGGRMSL
;
A
#
# COMPACT_ATOMS: atom_id res chain seq x y z
N MET A 1 41.96 20.46 -64.32
CA MET A 1 41.24 21.34 -65.28
C MET A 1 39.94 21.71 -64.57
N LEU A 2 39.85 22.92 -63.93
CA LEU A 2 39.26 24.13 -64.47
C LEU A 2 37.75 23.97 -64.68
N HIS A 3 36.78 24.75 -64.16
CA HIS A 3 36.65 26.10 -63.61
C HIS A 3 35.36 26.13 -62.78
N ARG A 4 35.20 26.70 -61.64
CA ARG A 4 34.98 28.11 -61.15
C ARG A 4 34.01 28.96 -61.98
N ARG A 5 33.10 29.64 -61.21
CA ARG A 5 32.33 30.90 -61.47
C ARG A 5 30.87 30.69 -61.84
N GLU A 6 29.86 31.49 -61.46
CA GLU A 6 29.71 32.75 -60.67
C GLU A 6 28.22 32.82 -60.24
N LEU A 7 27.92 33.25 -59.07
CA LEU A 7 27.26 34.49 -58.58
C LEU A 7 26.31 35.24 -59.53
N LEU A 8 25.05 35.46 -59.17
CA LEU A 8 24.44 36.74 -58.80
C LEU A 8 22.89 36.69 -58.81
N LEU A 9 22.29 37.04 -57.68
CA LEU A 9 21.18 37.96 -57.42
C LEU A 9 19.95 37.99 -58.33
N THR A 10 18.77 37.74 -57.77
CA THR A 10 17.69 38.75 -57.75
C THR A 10 16.70 38.48 -56.55
N ALA A 11 16.33 39.61 -55.97
CA ALA A 11 15.50 39.71 -54.75
C ALA A 11 13.99 39.65 -55.05
N ALA A 12 13.24 39.45 -53.98
CA ALA A 12 11.88 39.88 -53.68
C ALA A 12 10.70 39.11 -54.29
N ALA A 13 10.11 38.30 -53.43
CA ALA A 13 8.65 38.30 -53.24
C ALA A 13 8.35 37.93 -51.77
N ALA A 14 7.94 38.91 -50.99
CA ALA A 14 7.41 38.75 -49.64
C ALA A 14 6.08 38.01 -49.73
N GLY A 15 6.09 36.72 -49.32
CA GLY A 15 4.91 35.93 -49.05
C GLY A 15 4.83 35.70 -47.55
N LEU A 16 3.93 36.41 -46.87
CA LEU A 16 3.52 36.13 -45.48
C LEU A 16 2.97 34.69 -45.39
N MET A 17 3.83 33.73 -45.16
CA MET A 17 3.41 32.48 -44.53
C MET A 17 3.55 32.67 -43.04
N GLY A 18 2.41 32.87 -42.37
CA GLY A 18 2.30 32.80 -40.93
C GLY A 18 2.81 31.46 -40.46
N ALA A 19 4.06 31.40 -40.03
CA ALA A 19 4.58 30.33 -39.22
C ALA A 19 3.78 30.36 -37.93
N THR A 20 2.77 29.52 -37.82
CA THR A 20 2.22 29.15 -36.54
C THR A 20 3.38 28.54 -35.74
N ARG A 21 4.07 29.39 -34.98
CA ARG A 21 4.95 28.94 -33.92
C ARG A 21 4.05 28.07 -33.02
N LYS A 22 4.22 26.72 -33.09
CA LYS A 22 3.84 25.87 -31.97
C LYS A 22 4.38 26.59 -30.73
N PRO A 23 3.58 26.82 -29.69
CA PRO A 23 4.13 27.42 -28.49
C PRO A 23 5.32 26.54 -28.09
N ALA A 24 6.50 27.11 -28.07
CA ALA A 24 7.69 26.46 -27.54
C ALA A 24 7.30 26.01 -26.14
N MET A 25 7.50 24.73 -25.83
CA MET A 25 7.23 24.18 -24.52
C MET A 25 7.95 25.05 -23.49
N ALA A 26 7.20 25.89 -22.79
CA ALA A 26 7.72 26.86 -21.83
C ALA A 26 8.07 26.12 -20.53
N GLY A 27 8.94 25.12 -20.57
CA GLY A 27 9.28 24.29 -19.43
C GLY A 27 10.67 23.67 -19.51
N GLY A 28 11.22 23.43 -20.67
CA GLY A 28 12.34 22.52 -20.88
C GLY A 28 13.53 22.65 -19.93
N ALA A 29 14.05 23.86 -19.69
CA ALA A 29 15.23 24.05 -18.82
C ALA A 29 14.87 23.96 -17.32
N ARG A 30 13.70 24.48 -16.93
CA ARG A 30 13.22 24.43 -15.53
C ARG A 30 12.72 23.04 -15.14
N ASP A 31 12.02 22.36 -16.04
CA ASP A 31 11.61 20.97 -15.84
C ASP A 31 12.84 20.09 -15.63
N ALA A 32 13.85 20.21 -16.51
CA ALA A 32 15.10 19.47 -16.37
C ALA A 32 15.89 19.80 -15.07
N ALA A 33 15.79 21.03 -14.55
CA ALA A 33 16.40 21.40 -13.28
C ALA A 33 15.65 20.76 -12.10
N LEU A 34 14.31 20.76 -12.14
CA LEU A 34 13.49 20.07 -11.15
C LEU A 34 13.73 18.56 -11.19
N ASP A 35 13.77 17.94 -12.37
CA ASP A 35 14.00 16.49 -12.51
C ASP A 35 15.34 16.08 -11.89
N ARG A 36 16.41 16.86 -12.12
CA ARG A 36 17.70 16.63 -11.44
C ARG A 36 17.58 16.73 -9.92
N TYR A 37 16.84 17.69 -9.40
CA TYR A 37 16.62 17.83 -7.96
C TYR A 37 15.81 16.66 -7.39
N LEU A 38 14.76 16.23 -8.08
CA LEU A 38 13.96 15.06 -7.72
C LEU A 38 14.80 13.77 -7.73
N GLN A 39 15.73 13.63 -8.68
CA GLN A 39 16.66 12.51 -8.72
C GLN A 39 17.60 12.52 -7.51
N VAL A 40 18.14 13.70 -7.10
CA VAL A 40 18.97 13.82 -5.89
C VAL A 40 18.18 13.41 -4.65
N LEU A 41 16.92 13.82 -4.53
CA LEU A 41 16.07 13.38 -3.41
C LEU A 41 15.85 11.86 -3.42
N ALA A 42 15.64 11.26 -4.60
CA ALA A 42 15.47 9.81 -4.73
C ALA A 42 16.71 9.04 -4.28
N GLU A 43 17.91 9.47 -4.70
CA GLU A 43 19.16 8.82 -4.29
C GLU A 43 19.43 8.95 -2.79
N ARG A 44 19.14 10.11 -2.20
CA ARG A 44 19.25 10.31 -0.75
C ARG A 44 18.30 9.38 -0.01
N TYR A 45 17.04 9.32 -0.41
CA TYR A 45 16.05 8.43 0.20
C TYR A 45 16.49 6.97 0.12
N LEU A 46 16.90 6.46 -1.06
CA LEU A 46 17.33 5.08 -1.22
C LEU A 46 18.57 4.75 -0.37
N THR A 47 19.45 5.71 -0.15
CA THR A 47 20.62 5.55 0.75
C THR A 47 20.19 5.38 2.21
N GLN A 48 19.13 6.06 2.65
CA GLN A 48 18.54 5.96 3.98
C GLN A 48 17.61 4.75 4.13
N SER A 49 17.07 4.25 3.02
CA SER A 49 16.10 3.14 2.97
C SER A 49 16.57 2.01 2.06
N PRO A 50 17.64 1.28 2.42
CA PRO A 50 18.20 0.20 1.60
C PRO A 50 17.23 -0.96 1.37
N GLU A 51 16.28 -1.20 2.27
CA GLU A 51 15.19 -2.17 2.07
C GLU A 51 14.29 -1.76 0.90
N ALA A 52 13.95 -0.48 0.78
CA ALA A 52 13.19 0.04 -0.36
C ALA A 52 13.96 -0.16 -1.68
N ALA A 53 15.28 0.08 -1.69
CA ALA A 53 16.09 -0.17 -2.87
C ALA A 53 16.02 -1.63 -3.33
N THR A 54 16.06 -2.59 -2.42
CA THR A 54 15.96 -4.03 -2.72
C THR A 54 14.56 -4.40 -3.21
N SER A 55 13.51 -3.94 -2.51
CA SER A 55 12.12 -4.27 -2.86
C SER A 55 11.73 -3.74 -4.23
N LEU A 56 12.28 -2.59 -4.63
CA LEU A 56 12.08 -2.00 -5.95
C LEU A 56 13.03 -2.56 -7.04
N GLY A 57 13.97 -3.46 -6.68
CA GLY A 57 14.96 -4.04 -7.61
C GLY A 57 16.08 -3.07 -7.99
N LEU A 58 16.31 -2.01 -7.21
CA LEU A 58 17.24 -0.91 -7.49
C LEU A 58 18.61 -1.06 -6.82
N ASP A 59 18.83 -2.11 -6.04
CA ASP A 59 20.09 -2.42 -5.32
C ASP A 59 21.16 -3.05 -6.22
N LYS A 60 21.36 -2.47 -7.41
CA LYS A 60 22.25 -2.94 -8.47
C LYS A 60 23.18 -1.82 -8.95
N GLY A 61 24.25 -2.17 -9.65
CA GLY A 61 25.18 -1.20 -10.23
C GLY A 61 25.78 -0.30 -9.14
N ALA A 62 25.65 1.02 -9.28
CA ALA A 62 26.17 1.99 -8.30
C ALA A 62 25.54 1.86 -6.89
N ARG A 63 24.38 1.20 -6.78
CA ARG A 63 23.67 1.02 -5.51
C ARG A 63 23.85 -0.38 -4.91
N VAL A 64 24.71 -1.23 -5.45
CA VAL A 64 24.89 -2.63 -5.01
C VAL A 64 25.22 -2.74 -3.52
N ALA A 65 25.91 -1.75 -2.95
CA ALA A 65 26.23 -1.72 -1.52
C ALA A 65 24.99 -1.65 -0.62
N LEU A 66 23.83 -1.20 -1.12
CA LEU A 66 22.58 -1.18 -0.36
C LEU A 66 22.03 -2.59 -0.10
N LYS A 67 22.41 -3.57 -0.93
CA LYS A 67 21.97 -4.96 -0.79
C LYS A 67 22.44 -5.61 0.52
N SER A 68 23.49 -5.12 1.12
CA SER A 68 24.06 -5.65 2.39
C SER A 68 23.56 -4.93 3.64
N ARG A 69 22.63 -3.96 3.51
CA ARG A 69 22.17 -3.11 4.61
C ARG A 69 20.66 -3.25 4.83
N LEU A 70 20.23 -3.03 6.09
CA LEU A 70 18.85 -2.77 6.47
C LEU A 70 18.68 -1.28 6.80
N ASN A 71 17.42 -0.86 6.99
CA ASN A 71 17.10 0.48 7.45
C ASN A 71 17.57 0.65 8.90
N ASP A 72 18.11 1.82 9.22
CA ASP A 72 18.47 2.16 10.59
C ASP A 72 17.20 2.46 11.41
N ARG A 73 17.00 1.74 12.51
CA ARG A 73 15.84 1.87 13.40
C ARG A 73 16.12 2.71 14.65
N THR A 74 17.23 3.39 14.70
CA THR A 74 17.57 4.27 15.82
C THR A 74 16.78 5.58 15.79
N TRP A 75 16.72 6.28 16.93
CA TRP A 75 16.16 7.62 16.96
C TRP A 75 16.95 8.63 16.09
N ALA A 76 18.22 8.43 15.93
CA ALA A 76 19.05 9.26 15.05
C ALA A 76 18.62 9.16 13.58
N ALA A 77 18.16 7.99 13.14
CA ALA A 77 17.60 7.82 11.81
C ALA A 77 16.28 8.60 11.64
N VAL A 78 15.40 8.59 12.65
CA VAL A 78 14.18 9.42 12.66
C VAL A 78 14.50 10.90 12.47
N GLU A 79 15.52 11.43 13.17
CA GLU A 79 15.96 12.82 13.01
C GLU A 79 16.55 13.09 11.61
N THR A 80 17.22 12.10 11.02
CA THR A 80 17.72 12.16 9.65
C THR A 80 16.58 12.26 8.65
N ASP A 81 15.51 11.49 8.82
CA ASP A 81 14.30 11.53 7.98
C ASP A 81 13.57 12.87 8.13
N ARG A 82 13.47 13.39 9.35
CA ARG A 82 12.93 14.73 9.61
C ARG A 82 13.74 15.83 8.92
N ALA A 83 15.08 15.73 8.96
CA ALA A 83 15.96 16.66 8.24
C ALA A 83 15.77 16.54 6.72
N PHE A 84 15.66 15.33 6.19
CA PHE A 84 15.37 15.08 4.77
C PHE A 84 14.08 15.77 4.33
N CYS A 85 13.00 15.66 5.12
CA CYS A 85 11.74 16.34 4.84
C CYS A 85 11.91 17.86 4.79
N ARG A 86 12.53 18.46 5.81
CA ARG A 86 12.74 19.92 5.89
C ARG A 86 13.58 20.46 4.74
N GLU A 87 14.70 19.81 4.45
CA GLU A 87 15.63 20.21 3.38
C GLU A 87 15.01 20.01 2.00
N GLY A 88 14.30 18.87 1.80
CA GLY A 88 13.61 18.58 0.56
C GLY A 88 12.56 19.64 0.24
N LEU A 89 11.72 20.01 1.22
CA LEU A 89 10.73 21.08 1.06
C LEU A 89 11.38 22.43 0.75
N LYS A 90 12.46 22.78 1.45
CA LYS A 90 13.20 24.02 1.18
C LYS A 90 13.75 24.07 -0.25
N GLY A 91 14.28 22.96 -0.76
CA GLY A 91 14.78 22.89 -2.13
C GLY A 91 13.66 22.94 -3.18
N LEU A 92 12.51 22.27 -2.94
CA LEU A 92 11.35 22.33 -3.83
C LEU A 92 10.75 23.73 -3.94
N ALA A 93 10.83 24.55 -2.90
CA ALA A 93 10.38 25.94 -2.93
C ALA A 93 11.11 26.83 -3.96
N ALA A 94 12.30 26.41 -4.45
CA ALA A 94 13.02 27.09 -5.51
C ALA A 94 12.38 26.91 -6.91
N PHE A 95 11.37 26.05 -7.03
CA PHE A 95 10.67 25.74 -8.29
C PHE A 95 9.21 26.22 -8.25
N PRO A 96 8.93 27.53 -8.43
CA PRO A 96 7.56 28.05 -8.49
C PRO A 96 6.83 27.56 -9.76
N ASP A 97 5.49 27.68 -9.79
CA ASP A 97 4.64 27.25 -10.91
C ASP A 97 5.06 27.86 -12.27
N ALA A 98 5.52 29.10 -12.23
CA ALA A 98 5.93 29.81 -13.43
C ALA A 98 7.10 29.13 -14.15
N GLY A 99 6.87 28.69 -15.37
CA GLY A 99 7.86 28.06 -16.24
C GLY A 99 8.03 26.55 -16.02
N LEU A 100 7.19 25.90 -15.21
CA LEU A 100 7.07 24.45 -15.14
C LEU A 100 5.91 23.95 -16.02
N SER A 101 6.11 22.82 -16.68
CA SER A 101 5.02 22.08 -17.35
C SER A 101 4.01 21.54 -16.33
N VAL A 102 2.85 21.09 -16.80
CA VAL A 102 1.81 20.46 -15.96
C VAL A 102 2.39 19.24 -15.22
N GLN A 103 3.12 18.39 -15.94
CA GLN A 103 3.73 17.20 -15.38
C GLN A 103 4.80 17.52 -14.33
N ALA A 104 5.65 18.50 -14.60
CA ALA A 104 6.69 18.92 -13.66
C ALA A 104 6.06 19.50 -12.36
N ARG A 105 5.01 20.33 -12.48
CA ARG A 105 4.26 20.80 -11.30
C ARG A 105 3.66 19.65 -10.52
N LEU A 106 3.03 18.69 -11.19
CA LEU A 106 2.47 17.50 -10.54
C LEU A 106 3.55 16.73 -9.76
N ASN A 107 4.70 16.48 -10.37
CA ASN A 107 5.82 15.77 -9.73
C ASN A 107 6.34 16.51 -8.50
N ARG A 108 6.50 17.85 -8.60
CA ARG A 108 6.89 18.71 -7.47
C ARG A 108 5.85 18.66 -6.35
N ASP A 109 4.57 18.85 -6.68
CA ASP A 109 3.50 18.98 -5.69
C ASP A 109 3.27 17.69 -4.91
N VAL A 110 3.33 16.54 -5.58
CA VAL A 110 3.23 15.24 -4.92
C VAL A 110 4.42 14.98 -4.01
N THR A 111 5.64 15.28 -4.48
CA THR A 111 6.85 15.14 -3.65
C THR A 111 6.78 16.09 -2.45
N ALA A 112 6.38 17.34 -2.67
CA ALA A 112 6.22 18.31 -1.58
C ALA A 112 5.14 17.89 -0.57
N TYR A 113 4.04 17.28 -1.02
CA TYR A 113 3.00 16.76 -0.13
C TYR A 113 3.55 15.64 0.75
N ALA A 114 4.22 14.64 0.18
CA ALA A 114 4.80 13.53 0.93
C ALA A 114 5.80 14.02 2.00
N LEU A 115 6.71 14.91 1.60
CA LEU A 115 7.66 15.54 2.54
C LEU A 115 6.95 16.41 3.59
N GLY A 116 5.83 17.04 3.22
CA GLY A 116 4.98 17.82 4.09
C GLY A 116 4.39 16.98 5.22
N LEU A 117 3.88 15.80 4.92
CA LEU A 117 3.35 14.86 5.93
C LEU A 117 4.43 14.49 6.96
N GLY A 118 5.66 14.18 6.52
CA GLY A 118 6.76 13.89 7.43
C GLY A 118 7.19 15.10 8.30
N ARG A 119 7.14 16.33 7.74
CA ARG A 119 7.33 17.56 8.52
C ARG A 119 6.22 17.73 9.57
N ASP A 120 4.98 17.50 9.19
CA ASP A 120 3.81 17.74 10.05
C ASP A 120 3.66 16.64 11.14
N ALA A 121 4.33 15.49 10.97
CA ALA A 121 4.49 14.46 11.99
C ALA A 121 5.53 14.82 13.07
N ALA A 122 6.43 15.78 12.81
CA ALA A 122 7.55 16.08 13.70
C ALA A 122 7.17 16.46 15.15
N PRO A 123 6.01 17.08 15.45
CA PRO A 123 5.56 17.30 16.82
C PRO A 123 5.30 16.01 17.61
N PHE A 124 4.93 14.92 16.94
CA PHE A 124 4.72 13.61 17.57
C PHE A 124 6.05 12.92 17.76
N ASP A 125 6.68 13.20 18.90
CA ASP A 125 8.03 12.77 19.24
C ASP A 125 8.03 11.36 19.83
N TYR A 126 7.36 10.41 19.16
CA TYR A 126 7.23 8.98 19.49
C TYR A 126 6.73 8.20 18.26
N GLY A 127 6.76 6.88 18.38
CA GLY A 127 6.24 5.98 17.36
C GLY A 127 7.04 5.99 16.05
N ASP A 128 6.47 5.42 15.01
CA ASP A 128 7.02 5.40 13.67
C ASP A 128 6.11 6.17 12.71
N ASN A 129 6.39 7.47 12.55
CA ASN A 129 5.62 8.41 11.75
C ASN A 129 6.47 8.83 10.54
N THR A 130 6.83 7.84 9.74
CA THR A 130 7.78 7.97 8.65
C THR A 130 7.17 8.60 7.40
N LEU A 131 7.99 8.78 6.37
CA LEU A 131 7.57 9.26 5.06
C LEU A 131 6.63 8.26 4.38
N VAL A 132 5.66 8.78 3.64
CA VAL A 132 4.80 8.02 2.73
C VAL A 132 5.65 7.41 1.61
N SER A 133 6.00 6.16 1.75
CA SER A 133 6.78 5.40 0.76
C SER A 133 6.02 4.16 0.31
N ALA A 134 6.43 3.56 -0.80
CA ALA A 134 5.86 2.31 -1.29
C ALA A 134 6.00 1.13 -0.30
N MET A 135 6.87 1.27 0.71
CA MET A 135 7.16 0.24 1.70
C MET A 135 6.46 0.46 3.05
N ASN A 136 5.89 1.65 3.28
CA ASN A 136 5.22 1.98 4.54
C ASN A 136 3.71 1.85 4.36
N GLU A 137 3.12 0.94 5.12
CA GLU A 137 1.67 0.72 5.06
C GLU A 137 0.88 1.75 5.89
N ALA A 138 1.42 2.21 7.01
CA ALA A 138 0.78 3.20 7.88
C ALA A 138 1.75 3.80 8.90
N ALA A 139 1.45 4.99 9.36
CA ALA A 139 2.01 5.55 10.59
C ALA A 139 1.50 4.78 11.81
N THR A 140 2.37 4.60 12.83
CA THR A 140 2.01 3.90 14.06
C THR A 140 2.55 4.64 15.29
N PRO A 141 1.76 4.77 16.37
CA PRO A 141 2.25 5.34 17.62
C PRO A 141 3.17 4.38 18.38
N TYR A 142 3.20 3.11 18.03
CA TYR A 142 3.97 2.06 18.71
C TYR A 142 5.03 1.48 17.78
N VAL A 143 6.30 1.71 18.08
CA VAL A 143 7.45 1.28 17.26
C VAL A 143 7.38 -0.22 16.96
N VAL A 144 7.03 -1.04 17.95
CA VAL A 144 6.84 -2.48 17.80
C VAL A 144 5.46 -2.86 18.31
N ASN A 145 4.69 -3.53 17.47
CA ASN A 145 3.36 -4.06 17.76
C ASN A 145 3.11 -5.32 16.93
N GLN A 146 1.93 -5.92 17.01
CA GLN A 146 1.59 -7.15 16.28
C GLN A 146 1.55 -7.02 14.75
N GLN A 147 1.66 -5.79 14.20
CA GLN A 147 1.69 -5.51 12.76
C GLN A 147 3.05 -4.95 12.31
N THR A 148 3.83 -4.37 13.21
CA THR A 148 5.03 -3.59 12.90
C THR A 148 6.19 -4.02 13.80
N GLY A 149 7.39 -4.08 13.23
CA GLY A 149 8.65 -4.38 13.90
C GLY A 149 9.51 -5.34 13.10
N ASP A 150 10.82 -5.19 13.24
CA ASP A 150 11.79 -6.00 12.49
C ASP A 150 11.77 -7.49 12.90
N TYR A 151 11.20 -7.83 14.07
CA TYR A 151 11.02 -9.22 14.46
C TYR A 151 10.12 -10.01 13.48
N ALA A 152 9.17 -9.35 12.83
CA ALA A 152 8.24 -9.94 11.87
C ALA A 152 8.57 -9.54 10.43
N GLY A 153 8.86 -8.26 10.19
CA GLY A 153 9.07 -7.70 8.85
C GLY A 153 10.35 -8.16 8.18
N THR A 154 11.48 -8.15 8.90
CA THR A 154 12.78 -8.51 8.31
C THR A 154 12.86 -9.97 7.86
N PRO A 155 12.34 -10.98 8.59
CA PRO A 155 12.30 -12.36 8.08
C PRO A 155 11.54 -12.52 6.77
N GLU A 156 10.40 -11.83 6.63
CA GLU A 156 9.63 -11.86 5.38
C GLU A 156 10.36 -11.13 4.25
N PHE A 157 10.88 -9.96 4.50
CA PHE A 157 11.66 -9.20 3.54
C PHE A 157 12.85 -10.00 2.99
N LEU A 158 13.62 -10.64 3.86
CA LEU A 158 14.76 -11.48 3.47
C LEU A 158 14.33 -12.69 2.64
N ASP A 159 13.21 -13.31 2.96
CA ASP A 159 12.71 -14.45 2.20
C ASP A 159 12.07 -14.03 0.87
N SER A 160 11.23 -12.99 0.85
CA SER A 160 10.45 -12.63 -0.33
C SER A 160 11.15 -11.65 -1.29
N GLN A 161 11.99 -10.73 -0.78
CA GLN A 161 12.53 -9.61 -1.54
C GLN A 161 14.03 -9.76 -1.85
N HIS A 162 14.84 -10.25 -0.91
CA HIS A 162 16.28 -10.39 -1.10
C HIS A 162 16.58 -11.55 -2.06
N GLN A 163 17.01 -11.24 -3.28
CA GLN A 163 17.40 -12.24 -4.28
C GLN A 163 18.81 -12.76 -4.02
N VAL A 164 19.01 -14.09 -4.10
CA VAL A 164 20.32 -14.74 -3.99
C VAL A 164 20.59 -15.48 -5.30
N GLN A 165 21.43 -14.91 -6.15
CA GLN A 165 21.83 -15.45 -7.46
C GLN A 165 23.33 -15.66 -7.54
N SER A 166 24.11 -15.18 -6.58
CA SER A 166 25.56 -15.25 -6.50
C SER A 166 26.04 -15.38 -5.06
N ALA A 167 27.29 -15.80 -4.88
CA ALA A 167 27.92 -15.81 -3.55
C ALA A 167 27.94 -14.43 -2.91
N ALA A 168 28.12 -13.36 -3.70
CA ALA A 168 28.07 -11.99 -3.20
C ALA A 168 26.68 -11.63 -2.65
N ASP A 169 25.59 -12.11 -3.26
CA ASP A 169 24.24 -11.92 -2.76
C ASP A 169 24.01 -12.66 -1.44
N ALA A 170 24.56 -13.88 -1.31
CA ALA A 170 24.48 -14.65 -0.08
C ALA A 170 25.29 -13.98 1.05
N GLU A 171 26.45 -13.39 0.75
CA GLU A 171 27.22 -12.59 1.72
C GLU A 171 26.47 -11.31 2.12
N ALA A 172 25.83 -10.64 1.17
CA ALA A 172 24.97 -9.49 1.46
C ALA A 172 23.77 -9.87 2.36
N TYR A 173 23.20 -11.06 2.17
CA TYR A 173 22.16 -11.58 3.05
C TYR A 173 22.67 -11.80 4.48
N LEU A 174 23.85 -12.42 4.65
CA LEU A 174 24.48 -12.61 5.96
C LEU A 174 24.78 -11.27 6.65
N SER A 175 25.23 -10.26 5.89
CA SER A 175 25.40 -8.91 6.41
C SER A 175 24.10 -8.33 6.96
N ARG A 176 22.98 -8.56 6.27
CA ARG A 176 21.64 -8.14 6.75
C ARG A 176 21.19 -8.86 8.02
N LEU A 177 21.64 -10.09 8.25
CA LEU A 177 21.35 -10.77 9.52
C LEU A 177 22.06 -10.08 10.71
N HIS A 178 23.30 -9.61 10.53
CA HIS A 178 23.97 -8.78 11.54
C HIS A 178 23.26 -7.43 11.75
N GLU A 179 22.78 -6.81 10.66
CA GLU A 179 22.00 -5.56 10.73
C GLU A 179 20.64 -5.77 11.42
N MET A 180 19.99 -6.95 11.26
CA MET A 180 18.72 -7.27 11.93
C MET A 180 18.85 -7.24 13.46
N ALA A 181 19.95 -7.76 14.01
CA ALA A 181 20.18 -7.69 15.45
C ALA A 181 20.30 -6.23 15.94
N LYS A 182 20.97 -5.37 15.17
CA LYS A 182 21.11 -3.94 15.48
C LYS A 182 19.76 -3.21 15.35
N ALA A 183 18.97 -3.53 14.33
CA ALA A 183 17.64 -2.96 14.13
C ALA A 183 16.71 -3.27 15.30
N LEU A 184 16.68 -4.54 15.77
CA LEU A 184 15.93 -4.96 16.96
C LEU A 184 16.36 -4.20 18.23
N ASP A 185 17.67 -3.98 18.41
CA ASP A 185 18.16 -3.18 19.54
C ASP A 185 17.79 -1.69 19.40
N GLY A 186 17.87 -1.13 18.19
CA GLY A 186 17.41 0.24 17.89
C GLY A 186 15.93 0.45 18.20
N GLU A 187 15.07 -0.48 17.77
CA GLU A 187 13.65 -0.49 18.15
C GLU A 187 13.46 -0.61 19.67
N THR A 188 14.25 -1.47 20.32
CA THR A 188 14.18 -1.67 21.78
C THR A 188 14.49 -0.38 22.55
N ASP A 189 15.46 0.38 22.10
CA ASP A 189 15.79 1.68 22.71
C ASP A 189 14.68 2.71 22.46
N ARG A 190 14.05 2.70 21.28
CA ARG A 190 12.87 3.54 20.99
C ARG A 190 11.67 3.15 21.85
N ILE A 191 11.39 1.86 22.06
CA ILE A 191 10.34 1.38 22.98
C ILE A 191 10.54 1.96 24.37
N ARG A 192 11.76 1.89 24.92
CA ARG A 192 12.08 2.42 26.26
C ARG A 192 11.91 3.94 26.33
N ARG A 193 12.40 4.64 25.30
CA ARG A 193 12.29 6.08 25.16
C ARG A 193 10.82 6.53 25.14
N ASP A 194 10.00 5.91 24.30
CA ASP A 194 8.62 6.28 24.10
C ASP A 194 7.77 5.92 25.33
N ALA A 195 8.05 4.80 25.97
CA ALA A 195 7.46 4.44 27.26
C ALA A 195 7.79 5.47 28.36
N GLY A 196 9.01 6.05 28.34
CA GLY A 196 9.39 7.16 29.22
C GLY A 196 8.54 8.41 29.03
N LYS A 197 7.92 8.57 27.87
CA LYS A 197 7.01 9.68 27.51
C LYS A 197 5.53 9.33 27.74
N GLY A 198 5.22 8.14 28.26
CA GLY A 198 3.85 7.70 28.49
C GLY A 198 3.21 6.98 27.30
N VAL A 199 3.96 6.69 26.24
CA VAL A 199 3.47 5.93 25.08
C VAL A 199 3.64 4.44 25.36
N VAL A 200 2.56 3.77 25.71
CA VAL A 200 2.49 2.33 26.01
C VAL A 200 1.37 1.73 25.17
N PRO A 201 1.63 0.63 24.44
CA PRO A 201 0.58 -0.05 23.69
C PRO A 201 -0.55 -0.52 24.62
N PRO A 202 -1.81 -0.60 24.12
CA PRO A 202 -2.89 -1.27 24.83
C PRO A 202 -2.50 -2.69 25.28
N ASP A 203 -3.07 -3.14 26.40
CA ASP A 203 -2.74 -4.42 27.01
C ASP A 203 -2.89 -5.61 26.05
N PHE A 204 -3.96 -5.63 25.25
CA PHE A 204 -4.21 -6.68 24.25
C PHE A 204 -3.24 -6.60 23.05
N ILE A 205 -2.81 -5.40 22.64
CA ILE A 205 -1.79 -5.24 21.61
C ILE A 205 -0.44 -5.74 22.11
N LEU A 206 -0.08 -5.37 23.34
CA LEU A 206 1.14 -5.82 23.98
C LEU A 206 1.15 -7.35 24.16
N ALA A 207 0.03 -7.93 24.60
CA ALA A 207 -0.12 -9.37 24.74
C ALA A 207 0.02 -10.12 23.41
N ASN A 208 -0.60 -9.61 22.34
CA ASN A 208 -0.48 -10.19 20.99
C ASN A 208 0.97 -10.14 20.50
N THR A 209 1.65 -8.99 20.66
CA THR A 209 3.04 -8.81 20.23
C THR A 209 3.99 -9.74 21.00
N LEU A 210 3.85 -9.81 22.33
CA LEU A 210 4.63 -10.72 23.16
C LEU A 210 4.35 -12.19 22.83
N GLY A 211 3.11 -12.53 22.49
CA GLY A 211 2.74 -13.87 22.01
C GLY A 211 3.51 -14.24 20.73
N GLN A 212 3.51 -13.37 19.73
CA GLN A 212 4.23 -13.58 18.48
C GLN A 212 5.76 -13.69 18.69
N GLN A 213 6.33 -12.83 19.54
CA GLN A 213 7.76 -12.91 19.86
C GLN A 213 8.11 -14.19 20.61
N LYS A 214 7.25 -14.64 21.52
CA LYS A 214 7.41 -15.92 22.23
C LYS A 214 7.39 -17.10 21.25
N ASP A 215 6.44 -17.10 20.31
CA ASP A 215 6.34 -18.15 19.30
C ASP A 215 7.58 -18.19 18.41
N LEU A 216 8.10 -17.00 18.00
CA LEU A 216 9.34 -16.89 17.23
C LEU A 216 10.56 -17.40 18.01
N LEU A 217 10.69 -17.03 19.29
CA LEU A 217 11.77 -17.49 20.16
C LEU A 217 11.70 -18.99 20.48
N ALA A 218 10.54 -19.62 20.35
CA ALA A 218 10.37 -21.07 20.52
C ALA A 218 10.86 -21.89 19.30
N ILE A 219 11.03 -21.25 18.13
CA ILE A 219 11.60 -21.88 16.94
C ILE A 219 13.11 -22.04 17.17
N ALA A 220 13.66 -23.23 16.93
CA ALA A 220 15.11 -23.41 17.00
C ALA A 220 15.81 -22.50 15.96
N PRO A 221 16.93 -21.84 16.29
CA PRO A 221 17.63 -20.95 15.37
C PRO A 221 17.94 -21.56 13.99
N ALA A 222 18.20 -22.87 13.93
CA ALA A 222 18.43 -23.59 12.67
C ALA A 222 17.19 -23.63 11.76
N ASP A 223 16.00 -23.58 12.34
CA ASP A 223 14.70 -23.68 11.67
C ASP A 223 14.07 -22.30 11.43
N ALA A 224 14.70 -21.23 11.91
CA ALA A 224 14.20 -19.88 11.71
C ALA A 224 14.11 -19.56 10.20
N ARG A 225 12.99 -18.93 9.79
CA ARG A 225 12.69 -18.62 8.39
C ARG A 225 13.84 -17.93 7.65
N PHE A 226 14.44 -16.92 8.27
CA PHE A 226 15.55 -16.17 7.67
C PHE A 226 16.85 -17.01 7.56
N VAL A 227 16.99 -18.11 8.30
CA VAL A 227 18.09 -19.07 8.19
C VAL A 227 17.82 -20.07 7.08
N THR A 228 16.65 -20.69 7.11
CA THR A 228 16.25 -21.70 6.11
C THR A 228 16.07 -21.11 4.71
N ALA A 229 15.59 -19.87 4.61
CA ALA A 229 15.46 -19.15 3.35
C ALA A 229 16.80 -18.93 2.66
N LEU A 230 17.87 -18.56 3.39
CA LEU A 230 19.20 -18.44 2.79
C LEU A 230 19.72 -19.79 2.30
N GLY A 231 19.58 -20.86 3.09
CA GLY A 231 19.97 -22.21 2.70
C GLY A 231 19.27 -22.67 1.42
N ARG A 232 17.95 -22.49 1.36
CA ARG A 232 17.14 -22.83 0.18
C ARG A 232 17.58 -22.04 -1.05
N LYS A 233 17.69 -20.71 -0.93
CA LYS A 233 18.07 -19.82 -2.05
C LYS A 233 19.47 -20.11 -2.57
N ALA A 234 20.43 -20.36 -1.68
CA ALA A 234 21.80 -20.72 -2.06
C ALA A 234 21.85 -22.07 -2.78
N HIS A 235 21.07 -23.05 -2.31
CA HIS A 235 20.92 -24.35 -2.98
C HIS A 235 20.28 -24.23 -4.37
N GLU A 236 19.18 -23.49 -4.49
CA GLU A 236 18.49 -23.22 -5.76
C GLU A 236 19.41 -22.52 -6.78
N ALA A 237 20.31 -21.65 -6.30
CA ALA A 237 21.31 -20.97 -7.13
C ALA A 237 22.58 -21.80 -7.39
N GLY A 238 22.67 -23.04 -6.86
CA GLY A 238 23.84 -23.90 -7.02
C GLY A 238 25.12 -23.36 -6.37
N LEU A 239 25.00 -22.53 -5.32
CA LEU A 239 26.15 -21.89 -4.69
C LEU A 239 26.86 -22.85 -3.73
N PRO A 240 28.20 -23.02 -3.87
CA PRO A 240 28.99 -23.79 -2.91
C PRO A 240 29.16 -22.98 -1.62
N GLY A 241 29.16 -23.66 -0.48
CA GLY A 241 29.42 -23.03 0.83
C GLY A 241 28.34 -23.35 1.86
N ASP A 242 28.66 -23.05 3.11
CA ASP A 242 27.81 -23.36 4.26
C ASP A 242 27.04 -22.10 4.74
N PHE A 243 26.28 -21.50 3.84
CA PHE A 243 25.56 -20.25 4.13
C PHE A 243 24.50 -20.41 5.20
N GLN A 244 23.81 -21.56 5.23
CA GLN A 244 22.79 -21.82 6.25
C GLN A 244 23.38 -21.97 7.65
N ALA A 245 24.51 -22.67 7.81
CA ALA A 245 25.16 -22.79 9.11
C ALA A 245 25.73 -21.45 9.59
N ARG A 246 26.24 -20.62 8.69
CA ARG A 246 26.68 -19.25 9.02
C ARG A 246 25.50 -18.37 9.46
N ALA A 247 24.38 -18.43 8.76
CA ALA A 247 23.15 -17.72 9.14
C ALA A 247 22.65 -18.18 10.52
N ARG A 248 22.68 -19.49 10.77
CA ARG A 248 22.36 -20.07 12.07
C ARG A 248 23.28 -19.50 13.19
N ALA A 249 24.58 -19.47 12.96
CA ALA A 249 25.53 -18.94 13.95
C ALA A 249 25.23 -17.46 14.31
N ILE A 250 24.88 -16.63 13.32
CA ILE A 250 24.46 -15.25 13.55
C ILE A 250 23.13 -15.21 14.33
N ALA A 251 22.18 -16.06 13.97
CA ALA A 251 20.91 -16.16 14.68
C ALA A 251 21.10 -16.46 16.17
N GLU A 252 21.93 -17.48 16.47
CA GLU A 252 22.23 -17.89 17.85
C GLU A 252 23.00 -16.83 18.64
N ALA A 253 23.98 -16.20 18.01
CA ALA A 253 24.87 -15.27 18.71
C ALA A 253 24.33 -13.85 18.85
N GLU A 254 23.50 -13.39 17.94
CA GLU A 254 23.11 -11.98 17.83
C GLU A 254 21.60 -11.77 17.82
N ILE A 255 20.86 -12.43 16.90
CA ILE A 255 19.43 -12.12 16.66
C ILE A 255 18.55 -12.59 17.83
N TYR A 256 18.68 -13.83 18.26
CA TYR A 256 17.89 -14.36 19.38
C TYR A 256 18.14 -13.64 20.72
N PRO A 257 19.38 -13.27 21.05
CA PRO A 257 19.64 -12.39 22.18
C PRO A 257 18.99 -11.01 22.05
N ALA A 258 19.01 -10.39 20.85
CA ALA A 258 18.35 -9.10 20.60
C ALA A 258 16.82 -9.20 20.72
N LEU A 259 16.20 -10.23 20.15
CA LEU A 259 14.77 -10.53 20.31
C LEU A 259 14.40 -10.73 21.79
N THR A 260 15.24 -11.43 22.55
CA THR A 260 15.02 -11.62 24.01
C THR A 260 15.05 -10.28 24.75
N ARG A 261 15.98 -9.37 24.40
CA ARG A 261 16.02 -8.02 24.98
C ARG A 261 14.79 -7.21 24.63
N GLN A 262 14.31 -7.30 23.37
CA GLN A 262 13.12 -6.59 22.91
C GLN A 262 11.87 -7.12 23.63
N ALA A 263 11.70 -8.44 23.72
CA ALA A 263 10.60 -9.07 24.46
C ALA A 263 10.60 -8.67 25.95
N ALA A 264 11.77 -8.62 26.57
CA ALA A 264 11.91 -8.18 27.97
C ALA A 264 11.53 -6.69 28.13
N ALA A 265 11.92 -5.83 27.18
CA ALA A 265 11.55 -4.41 27.21
C ALA A 265 10.03 -4.21 27.07
N LEU A 266 9.38 -4.92 26.15
CA LEU A 266 7.92 -4.91 26.01
C LEU A 266 7.23 -5.52 27.25
N GLY A 267 7.73 -6.65 27.75
CA GLY A 267 7.20 -7.31 28.95
C GLY A 267 7.20 -6.42 30.18
N ALA A 268 8.22 -5.55 30.34
CA ALA A 268 8.30 -4.58 31.41
C ALA A 268 7.17 -3.52 31.37
N LEU A 269 6.49 -3.36 30.24
CA LEU A 269 5.39 -2.41 30.07
C LEU A 269 4.04 -2.98 30.51
N THR A 270 3.91 -4.29 30.71
CA THR A 270 2.62 -4.96 30.97
C THR A 270 1.88 -4.37 32.16
N SER A 271 2.58 -4.00 33.24
CA SER A 271 1.94 -3.40 34.43
C SER A 271 1.47 -1.96 34.20
N ARG A 272 1.87 -1.33 33.11
CA ARG A 272 1.51 0.05 32.73
C ARG A 272 0.47 0.09 31.61
N ALA A 273 0.30 -1.02 30.92
CA ALA A 273 -0.63 -1.14 29.79
C ALA A 273 -2.08 -1.01 30.28
N LYS A 274 -2.92 -0.36 29.45
CA LYS A 274 -4.34 -0.11 29.72
C LYS A 274 -5.18 -0.72 28.61
N PRO A 275 -6.47 -0.98 28.82
CA PRO A 275 -7.38 -1.49 27.78
C PRO A 275 -7.84 -0.39 26.81
N ASP A 276 -7.29 0.82 26.89
CA ASP A 276 -7.66 1.96 26.05
C ASP A 276 -7.27 1.70 24.59
N ALA A 277 -8.25 1.43 23.75
CA ALA A 277 -8.03 0.98 22.37
C ALA A 277 -7.65 2.12 21.40
N GLY A 278 -8.00 3.36 21.72
CA GLY A 278 -7.75 4.52 20.88
C GLY A 278 -6.53 5.33 21.30
N VAL A 279 -5.97 6.09 20.36
CA VAL A 279 -4.79 6.95 20.62
C VAL A 279 -5.10 8.19 21.46
N TRP A 280 -6.37 8.47 21.76
CA TRP A 280 -6.81 9.60 22.60
C TRP A 280 -6.20 9.57 24.02
N GLY A 281 -5.72 8.44 24.49
CA GLY A 281 -5.01 8.28 25.76
C GLY A 281 -3.50 8.59 25.70
N LEU A 282 -2.95 8.82 24.51
CA LEU A 282 -1.54 9.13 24.30
C LEU A 282 -1.27 10.64 24.40
N PRO A 283 -0.02 11.07 24.60
CA PRO A 283 0.35 12.48 24.50
C PRO A 283 -0.10 13.07 23.15
N ASP A 284 -0.81 14.20 23.19
CA ASP A 284 -1.40 14.86 22.01
C ASP A 284 -2.25 13.95 21.11
N GLY A 285 -2.87 12.90 21.67
CA GLY A 285 -3.53 11.83 20.94
C GLY A 285 -4.64 12.28 19.99
N GLU A 286 -5.41 13.33 20.32
CA GLU A 286 -6.40 13.91 19.40
C GLU A 286 -5.74 14.58 18.19
N ALA A 287 -4.64 15.30 18.39
CA ALA A 287 -3.88 15.92 17.31
C ALA A 287 -3.18 14.84 16.46
N TYR A 288 -2.63 13.82 17.13
CA TYR A 288 -2.07 12.65 16.45
C TYR A 288 -3.10 11.98 15.54
N TYR A 289 -4.30 11.70 16.04
CA TYR A 289 -5.33 11.04 15.23
C TYR A 289 -5.78 11.90 14.04
N ARG A 290 -5.95 13.21 14.22
CA ARG A 290 -6.25 14.10 13.09
C ARG A 290 -5.16 14.06 12.02
N TRP A 291 -3.89 14.09 12.42
CA TRP A 291 -2.77 13.97 11.50
C TRP A 291 -2.74 12.58 10.82
N ALA A 292 -2.90 11.49 11.57
CA ALA A 292 -2.89 10.13 11.03
C ALA A 292 -4.06 9.90 10.04
N LEU A 293 -5.24 10.44 10.35
CA LEU A 293 -6.39 10.39 9.43
C LEU A 293 -6.13 11.19 8.15
N HIS A 294 -5.52 12.39 8.27
CA HIS A 294 -5.12 13.21 7.12
C HIS A 294 -4.04 12.51 6.29
N GLU A 295 -3.04 11.92 6.93
CA GLU A 295 -1.99 11.13 6.27
C GLU A 295 -2.64 9.99 5.47
N ALA A 296 -3.46 9.17 6.12
CA ALA A 296 -4.07 7.99 5.53
C ALA A 296 -5.09 8.31 4.43
N THR A 297 -5.80 9.44 4.53
CA THR A 297 -6.87 9.81 3.58
C THR A 297 -6.44 10.84 2.55
N SER A 298 -5.37 11.59 2.81
CA SER A 298 -4.94 12.77 2.04
C SER A 298 -6.09 13.77 1.75
N THR A 299 -7.01 13.91 2.73
CA THR A 299 -8.15 14.84 2.74
C THR A 299 -8.20 15.61 4.04
N ASP A 300 -8.96 16.70 4.08
CA ASP A 300 -9.20 17.49 5.28
C ASP A 300 -10.50 17.07 6.02
N LEU A 301 -11.01 15.87 5.74
CA LEU A 301 -12.20 15.33 6.40
C LEU A 301 -11.94 15.14 7.89
N THR A 302 -12.87 15.62 8.70
CA THR A 302 -12.86 15.43 10.14
C THR A 302 -13.25 13.99 10.52
N PRO A 303 -12.83 13.49 11.69
CA PRO A 303 -13.28 12.18 12.17
C PRO A 303 -14.80 12.01 12.19
N ASP A 304 -15.56 13.07 12.50
CA ASP A 304 -17.02 13.05 12.52
C ASP A 304 -17.63 12.91 11.12
N GLU A 305 -17.06 13.58 10.13
CA GLU A 305 -17.47 13.43 8.73
C GLU A 305 -17.20 12.03 8.20
N VAL A 306 -16.02 11.47 8.49
CA VAL A 306 -15.65 10.10 8.11
C VAL A 306 -16.56 9.07 8.80
N HIS A 307 -16.85 9.26 10.09
CA HIS A 307 -17.77 8.38 10.83
C HIS A 307 -19.17 8.38 10.23
N ARG A 308 -19.73 9.57 9.96
CA ARG A 308 -21.05 9.72 9.33
C ARG A 308 -21.08 9.09 7.94
N MET A 309 -20.06 9.34 7.12
CA MET A 309 -19.90 8.71 5.80
C MET A 309 -19.96 7.18 5.91
N GLY A 310 -19.26 6.59 6.90
CA GLY A 310 -19.27 5.15 7.16
C GLY A 310 -20.67 4.62 7.48
N LEU A 311 -21.40 5.30 8.38
CA LEU A 311 -22.76 4.92 8.76
C LEU A 311 -23.75 5.00 7.59
N GLU A 312 -23.68 6.06 6.79
CA GLU A 312 -24.56 6.28 5.64
C GLU A 312 -24.32 5.23 4.55
N GLN A 313 -23.05 4.99 4.20
CA GLN A 313 -22.70 4.03 3.17
C GLN A 313 -22.96 2.59 3.61
N ASN A 314 -22.71 2.25 4.88
CA ASN A 314 -23.05 0.94 5.42
C ASN A 314 -24.54 0.62 5.21
N ARG A 315 -25.43 1.57 5.57
CA ARG A 315 -26.88 1.42 5.39
C ARG A 315 -27.28 1.32 3.91
N ALA A 316 -26.72 2.17 3.06
CA ALA A 316 -27.04 2.16 1.63
C ALA A 316 -26.62 0.86 0.95
N ILE A 317 -25.43 0.33 1.26
CA ILE A 317 -24.94 -0.94 0.72
C ILE A 317 -25.78 -2.11 1.24
N GLU A 318 -26.14 -2.10 2.53
CA GLU A 318 -27.02 -3.13 3.12
C GLU A 318 -28.37 -3.20 2.42
N GLY A 319 -28.98 -2.05 2.11
CA GLY A 319 -30.23 -2.00 1.35
C GLY A 319 -30.11 -2.62 -0.05
N ARG A 320 -28.98 -2.40 -0.75
CA ARG A 320 -28.70 -3.04 -2.04
C ARG A 320 -28.55 -4.56 -1.91
N MET A 321 -27.82 -5.02 -0.89
CA MET A 321 -27.64 -6.44 -0.61
C MET A 321 -28.98 -7.11 -0.27
N ASP A 322 -29.81 -6.47 0.57
CA ASP A 322 -31.14 -6.95 0.94
C ASP A 322 -32.03 -7.15 -0.29
N ALA A 323 -32.05 -6.19 -1.20
CA ALA A 323 -32.80 -6.28 -2.44
C ALA A 323 -32.39 -7.49 -3.31
N ILE A 324 -31.07 -7.73 -3.48
CA ILE A 324 -30.57 -8.87 -4.25
C ILE A 324 -30.90 -10.19 -3.55
N LEU A 325 -30.71 -10.28 -2.24
CA LEU A 325 -31.04 -11.48 -1.45
C LEU A 325 -32.53 -11.83 -1.59
N LYS A 326 -33.42 -10.85 -1.43
CA LYS A 326 -34.88 -11.05 -1.57
C LYS A 326 -35.28 -11.48 -2.98
N ALA A 327 -34.69 -10.87 -4.01
CA ALA A 327 -34.94 -11.24 -5.40
C ALA A 327 -34.54 -12.70 -5.71
N ASN A 328 -33.64 -13.28 -4.91
CA ASN A 328 -33.21 -14.67 -5.06
C ASN A 328 -33.80 -15.62 -3.99
N GLY A 329 -34.93 -15.24 -3.38
CA GLY A 329 -35.68 -16.09 -2.45
C GLY A 329 -35.11 -16.15 -1.01
N LEU A 330 -34.05 -15.42 -0.72
CA LEU A 330 -33.44 -15.36 0.61
C LEU A 330 -34.06 -14.20 1.43
N THR A 331 -35.24 -14.42 2.02
CA THR A 331 -36.09 -13.37 2.61
C THR A 331 -36.01 -13.30 4.14
N GLN A 332 -35.57 -14.37 4.82
CA GLN A 332 -35.67 -14.50 6.28
C GLN A 332 -34.38 -14.15 6.99
N GLY A 333 -34.47 -13.35 8.05
CA GLY A 333 -33.34 -12.95 8.88
C GLY A 333 -32.60 -11.68 8.39
N SER A 334 -31.59 -11.24 9.13
CA SER A 334 -30.77 -10.09 8.77
C SER A 334 -29.94 -10.35 7.51
N VAL A 335 -29.48 -9.30 6.83
CA VAL A 335 -28.56 -9.41 5.69
C VAL A 335 -27.32 -10.22 6.07
N GLY A 336 -26.71 -9.96 7.23
CA GLY A 336 -25.55 -10.70 7.71
C GLY A 336 -25.82 -12.20 7.89
N ALA A 337 -26.98 -12.56 8.50
CA ALA A 337 -27.36 -13.96 8.69
C ALA A 337 -27.56 -14.69 7.35
N ARG A 338 -28.24 -14.04 6.38
CA ARG A 338 -28.44 -14.60 5.03
C ARG A 338 -27.11 -14.76 4.26
N MET A 339 -26.21 -13.80 4.38
CA MET A 339 -24.88 -13.90 3.78
C MET A 339 -24.05 -15.01 4.41
N ALA A 340 -24.12 -15.17 5.73
CA ALA A 340 -23.46 -16.27 6.43
C ALA A 340 -24.03 -17.64 6.02
N ALA A 341 -25.35 -17.74 5.81
CA ALA A 341 -25.98 -18.97 5.30
C ALA A 341 -25.54 -19.26 3.85
N LEU A 342 -25.50 -18.23 2.98
CA LEU A 342 -25.02 -18.35 1.61
C LEU A 342 -23.56 -18.82 1.56
N GLY A 343 -22.71 -18.33 2.46
CA GLY A 343 -21.30 -18.73 2.54
C GLY A 343 -21.09 -20.20 2.92
N ARG A 344 -22.09 -20.86 3.51
CA ARG A 344 -22.08 -22.30 3.83
C ARG A 344 -22.82 -23.18 2.82
N ASP A 345 -23.42 -22.58 1.78
CA ASP A 345 -24.10 -23.34 0.73
C ASP A 345 -23.04 -24.15 -0.05
N PRO A 346 -23.24 -25.46 -0.23
CA PRO A 346 -22.28 -26.34 -0.93
C PRO A 346 -21.90 -25.89 -2.34
N ARG A 347 -22.74 -25.09 -2.99
CA ARG A 347 -22.46 -24.52 -4.33
C ARG A 347 -21.29 -23.55 -4.33
N TYR A 348 -21.01 -22.94 -3.18
CA TYR A 348 -19.99 -21.88 -3.02
C TYR A 348 -18.83 -22.28 -2.14
N VAL A 349 -18.78 -23.50 -1.62
CA VAL A 349 -17.72 -23.98 -0.74
C VAL A 349 -16.71 -24.80 -1.54
N PHE A 350 -15.44 -24.57 -1.30
CA PHE A 350 -14.36 -25.45 -1.78
C PHE A 350 -14.02 -26.48 -0.70
N PRO A 351 -13.69 -27.74 -1.06
CA PRO A 351 -13.24 -28.72 -0.10
C PRO A 351 -12.01 -28.25 0.68
N ASP A 352 -11.96 -28.44 1.99
CA ASP A 352 -10.78 -28.09 2.80
C ASP A 352 -9.69 -29.18 2.70
N THR A 353 -9.19 -29.36 1.50
CA THR A 353 -8.12 -30.27 1.09
C THR A 353 -7.11 -29.54 0.22
N ASP A 354 -5.95 -30.11 -0.01
CA ASP A 354 -4.96 -29.51 -0.92
C ASP A 354 -5.49 -29.42 -2.36
N ALA A 355 -6.29 -30.39 -2.80
CA ALA A 355 -6.99 -30.31 -4.09
C ALA A 355 -7.97 -29.13 -4.14
N GLY A 356 -8.72 -28.87 -3.04
CA GLY A 356 -9.62 -27.71 -2.94
C GLY A 356 -8.86 -26.39 -2.91
N ARG A 357 -7.70 -26.34 -2.26
CA ARG A 357 -6.80 -25.17 -2.29
C ARG A 357 -6.29 -24.90 -3.71
N GLN A 358 -5.92 -25.95 -4.44
CA GLN A 358 -5.53 -25.80 -5.84
C GLN A 358 -6.70 -25.31 -6.71
N GLN A 359 -7.91 -25.80 -6.50
CA GLN A 359 -9.11 -25.30 -7.19
C GLN A 359 -9.33 -23.81 -6.97
N ILE A 360 -9.04 -23.29 -5.76
CA ILE A 360 -9.09 -21.84 -5.50
C ILE A 360 -8.05 -21.12 -6.37
N LEU A 361 -6.80 -21.55 -6.37
CA LEU A 361 -5.75 -20.93 -7.18
C LEU A 361 -6.10 -20.92 -8.68
N ASP A 362 -6.61 -22.03 -9.20
CA ASP A 362 -7.05 -22.14 -10.59
C ASP A 362 -8.22 -21.21 -10.89
N TYR A 363 -9.17 -21.11 -9.96
CA TYR A 363 -10.32 -20.21 -10.08
C TYR A 363 -9.87 -18.74 -10.13
N LEU A 364 -8.95 -18.33 -9.27
CA LEU A 364 -8.40 -16.96 -9.25
C LEU A 364 -7.68 -16.62 -10.57
N ASN A 365 -6.86 -17.53 -11.09
CA ASN A 365 -6.22 -17.34 -12.39
C ASN A 365 -7.26 -17.22 -13.51
N GLY A 366 -8.32 -18.04 -13.49
CA GLY A 366 -9.44 -17.95 -14.43
C GLY A 366 -10.15 -16.60 -14.38
N LEU A 367 -10.34 -16.00 -13.20
CA LEU A 367 -10.93 -14.66 -13.05
C LEU A 367 -10.05 -13.57 -13.66
N ILE A 368 -8.73 -13.65 -13.47
CA ILE A 368 -7.76 -12.70 -14.06
C ILE A 368 -7.83 -12.76 -15.59
N GLU A 369 -7.83 -13.96 -16.16
CA GLU A 369 -7.93 -14.13 -17.62
C GLU A 369 -9.30 -13.68 -18.17
N ALA A 370 -10.38 -13.90 -17.43
CA ALA A 370 -11.73 -13.51 -17.84
C ALA A 370 -11.97 -11.99 -17.86
N VAL A 371 -11.30 -11.22 -16.99
CA VAL A 371 -11.46 -9.77 -16.93
C VAL A 371 -10.66 -9.04 -18.01
N ARG A 372 -9.49 -9.57 -18.42
CA ARG A 372 -8.58 -8.91 -19.38
C ARG A 372 -9.24 -8.45 -20.68
N PRO A 373 -10.01 -9.27 -21.41
CA PRO A 373 -10.65 -8.83 -22.66
C PRO A 373 -11.73 -7.76 -22.45
N LYS A 374 -12.27 -7.61 -21.23
CA LYS A 374 -13.27 -6.61 -20.90
C LYS A 374 -12.70 -5.26 -20.50
N LEU A 375 -11.39 -5.18 -20.23
CA LEU A 375 -10.73 -3.94 -19.79
C LEU A 375 -10.88 -2.79 -20.80
N SER A 376 -11.01 -3.08 -22.09
CA SER A 376 -11.26 -2.07 -23.14
C SER A 376 -12.57 -1.30 -22.97
N LYS A 377 -13.50 -1.77 -22.11
CA LYS A 377 -14.70 -1.01 -21.73
C LYS A 377 -14.41 0.06 -20.69
N ALA A 378 -13.32 -0.08 -19.92
CA ALA A 378 -12.95 0.80 -18.83
C ALA A 378 -11.69 1.63 -19.12
N PHE A 379 -10.84 1.23 -20.06
CA PHE A 379 -9.54 1.84 -20.34
C PHE A 379 -9.24 1.90 -21.83
N ASP A 380 -8.55 2.97 -22.27
CA ASP A 380 -7.81 3.01 -23.52
C ASP A 380 -6.35 2.56 -23.30
N LEU A 381 -5.84 2.70 -22.08
CA LEU A 381 -4.51 2.28 -21.64
C LEU A 381 -4.35 0.75 -21.78
N LYS A 382 -3.20 0.32 -22.29
CA LYS A 382 -2.87 -1.09 -22.50
C LYS A 382 -1.64 -1.46 -21.70
N LEU A 383 -1.84 -2.11 -20.55
CA LEU A 383 -0.79 -2.63 -19.70
C LEU A 383 -0.84 -4.16 -19.71
N LYS A 384 0.32 -4.79 -19.56
CA LYS A 384 0.42 -6.26 -19.41
C LYS A 384 0.01 -6.68 -18.01
N ALA A 385 0.47 -5.93 -17.01
CA ALA A 385 0.24 -6.17 -15.58
C ALA A 385 0.38 -7.66 -15.22
N PRO A 386 1.58 -8.25 -15.34
CA PRO A 386 1.79 -9.66 -15.03
C PRO A 386 1.62 -9.90 -13.53
N VAL A 387 0.81 -10.92 -13.20
CA VAL A 387 0.52 -11.30 -11.81
C VAL A 387 0.69 -12.80 -11.65
N LEU A 388 1.36 -13.20 -10.57
CA LEU A 388 1.39 -14.59 -10.10
C LEU A 388 0.47 -14.73 -8.91
N VAL A 389 -0.42 -15.72 -8.91
CA VAL A 389 -1.25 -16.06 -7.75
C VAL A 389 -0.54 -17.15 -6.96
N LYS A 390 -0.33 -16.92 -5.66
CA LYS A 390 0.33 -17.87 -4.77
C LYS A 390 -0.44 -18.03 -3.45
N ARG A 391 -0.36 -19.24 -2.88
CA ARG A 391 -0.75 -19.46 -1.50
C ARG A 391 0.25 -18.76 -0.57
N VAL A 392 -0.25 -18.13 0.50
CA VAL A 392 0.61 -17.72 1.62
C VAL A 392 1.36 -18.95 2.14
N PRO A 393 2.68 -18.88 2.35
CA PRO A 393 3.46 -20.00 2.89
C PRO A 393 2.85 -20.55 4.19
N VAL A 394 2.87 -21.87 4.33
CA VAL A 394 2.16 -22.58 5.41
C VAL A 394 2.65 -22.18 6.80
N ASP A 395 3.95 -21.93 6.92
CA ASP A 395 4.62 -21.54 8.16
C ASP A 395 4.19 -20.18 8.71
N ILE A 396 3.78 -19.25 7.84
CA ILE A 396 3.35 -17.91 8.25
C ILE A 396 1.84 -17.68 8.16
N GLN A 397 1.07 -18.60 7.61
CA GLN A 397 -0.36 -18.40 7.31
C GLN A 397 -1.21 -18.08 8.56
N ASN A 398 -0.74 -18.42 9.79
CA ASN A 398 -1.43 -18.13 11.03
C ASN A 398 -1.48 -16.65 11.37
N GLY A 399 -0.45 -15.88 11.01
CA GLY A 399 -0.33 -14.44 11.27
C GLY A 399 -0.52 -13.56 10.03
N ALA A 400 -0.47 -14.14 8.84
CA ALA A 400 -0.59 -13.40 7.59
C ALA A 400 -2.01 -12.89 7.34
N PRO A 401 -2.16 -11.75 6.63
CA PRO A 401 -3.43 -11.29 6.10
C PRO A 401 -4.14 -12.36 5.25
N GLN A 402 -5.45 -12.23 5.08
CA GLN A 402 -6.22 -13.17 4.26
C GLN A 402 -5.83 -13.11 2.77
N GLY A 403 -5.56 -11.92 2.25
CA GLY A 403 -5.07 -11.71 0.90
C GLY A 403 -4.32 -10.40 0.81
N TYR A 404 -3.25 -10.36 0.00
CA TYR A 404 -2.45 -9.15 -0.23
C TYR A 404 -1.64 -9.27 -1.51
N MET A 405 -1.22 -8.13 -2.05
CA MET A 405 -0.40 -8.05 -3.25
C MET A 405 1.00 -7.52 -2.90
N ASN A 406 2.03 -8.24 -3.31
CA ASN A 406 3.40 -7.73 -3.33
C ASN A 406 3.69 -7.15 -4.72
N PRO A 407 4.04 -5.85 -4.82
CA PRO A 407 4.30 -5.22 -6.10
C PRO A 407 5.51 -5.83 -6.82
N GLY A 408 5.46 -5.80 -8.14
CA GLY A 408 6.58 -6.16 -8.99
C GLY A 408 7.77 -5.21 -8.81
N ALA A 409 8.97 -5.69 -9.14
CA ALA A 409 10.15 -4.83 -9.17
C ALA A 409 10.06 -3.83 -10.33
N ILE A 410 10.52 -2.59 -10.10
CA ILE A 410 10.48 -1.52 -11.11
C ILE A 410 11.32 -1.89 -12.36
N ASP A 411 12.40 -2.63 -12.17
CA ASP A 411 13.25 -3.10 -13.26
C ASP A 411 12.68 -4.31 -14.03
N GLY A 412 11.45 -4.76 -13.69
CA GLY A 412 10.79 -5.89 -14.33
C GLY A 412 11.35 -7.27 -13.96
N SER A 413 12.33 -7.36 -13.06
CA SER A 413 12.97 -8.63 -12.67
C SER A 413 12.05 -9.55 -11.85
N ARG A 414 10.98 -9.03 -11.28
CA ARG A 414 9.99 -9.76 -10.51
C ARG A 414 8.59 -9.25 -10.82
N PRO A 415 7.63 -10.12 -11.19
CA PRO A 415 6.22 -9.72 -11.37
C PRO A 415 5.55 -9.41 -10.04
N SER A 416 4.38 -8.79 -10.10
CA SER A 416 3.49 -8.68 -8.95
C SER A 416 3.03 -10.07 -8.50
N ILE A 417 2.84 -10.25 -7.19
CA ILE A 417 2.41 -11.54 -6.61
C ILE A 417 1.17 -11.27 -5.75
N TYR A 418 0.06 -11.89 -6.12
CA TYR A 418 -1.13 -11.96 -5.28
C TYR A 418 -1.03 -13.17 -4.35
N TYR A 419 -0.90 -12.93 -3.06
CA TYR A 419 -0.93 -13.97 -2.04
C TYR A 419 -2.34 -14.13 -1.48
N ILE A 420 -2.79 -15.38 -1.36
CA ILE A 420 -4.05 -15.75 -0.70
C ILE A 420 -3.78 -16.73 0.45
N ASN A 421 -4.32 -16.44 1.63
CA ASN A 421 -4.15 -17.29 2.81
C ASN A 421 -5.15 -18.46 2.77
N LEU A 422 -4.66 -19.63 2.44
CA LEU A 422 -5.42 -20.87 2.31
C LEU A 422 -5.24 -21.79 3.52
N LYS A 423 -5.10 -21.24 4.74
CA LYS A 423 -5.08 -22.02 5.99
C LYS A 423 -6.32 -22.90 6.08
N THR A 424 -7.49 -22.35 5.78
CA THR A 424 -8.76 -23.05 5.58
C THR A 424 -9.47 -22.50 4.36
N THR A 425 -10.16 -23.36 3.62
CA THR A 425 -10.99 -22.94 2.48
C THR A 425 -12.33 -22.35 2.89
N GLU A 426 -12.76 -22.58 4.14
CA GLU A 426 -14.02 -22.05 4.70
C GLU A 426 -14.12 -20.53 4.68
N ASN A 427 -12.97 -19.84 4.76
CA ASN A 427 -12.89 -18.39 4.69
C ASN A 427 -13.16 -17.84 3.28
N TRP A 428 -13.25 -18.71 2.26
CA TRP A 428 -13.28 -18.35 0.85
C TRP A 428 -14.50 -18.90 0.12
N PRO A 429 -15.73 -18.47 0.48
CA PRO A 429 -16.89 -18.75 -0.36
C PRO A 429 -16.64 -18.23 -1.79
N LYS A 430 -16.89 -19.06 -2.78
CA LYS A 430 -16.57 -18.80 -4.18
C LYS A 430 -17.02 -17.43 -4.68
N PHE A 431 -18.19 -16.97 -4.22
CA PHE A 431 -18.76 -15.68 -4.63
C PHE A 431 -18.01 -14.45 -4.05
N THR A 432 -17.15 -14.61 -3.05
CA THR A 432 -16.37 -13.50 -2.46
C THR A 432 -15.04 -13.27 -3.17
N LEU A 433 -14.55 -14.27 -3.88
CA LEU A 433 -13.23 -14.27 -4.51
C LEU A 433 -13.09 -13.29 -5.70
N PRO A 434 -14.10 -13.12 -6.59
CA PRO A 434 -13.95 -12.23 -7.74
C PRO A 434 -13.59 -10.79 -7.35
N SER A 435 -14.31 -10.22 -6.37
CA SER A 435 -14.07 -8.84 -5.93
C SER A 435 -12.65 -8.66 -5.40
N LEU A 436 -12.19 -9.55 -4.52
CA LEU A 436 -10.83 -9.50 -3.98
C LEU A 436 -9.79 -9.69 -5.10
N THR A 437 -10.04 -10.59 -6.05
CA THR A 437 -9.13 -10.79 -7.19
C THR A 437 -8.96 -9.51 -8.02
N TYR A 438 -10.05 -8.80 -8.31
CA TYR A 438 -9.99 -7.54 -9.06
C TYR A 438 -9.33 -6.42 -8.25
N HIS A 439 -9.47 -6.43 -6.93
CA HIS A 439 -8.77 -5.54 -6.01
C HIS A 439 -7.24 -5.74 -6.05
N GLU A 440 -6.80 -6.97 -5.86
CA GLU A 440 -5.37 -7.30 -5.75
C GLU A 440 -4.66 -7.33 -7.11
N THR A 441 -5.39 -7.61 -8.19
CA THR A 441 -4.77 -7.89 -9.49
C THR A 441 -5.17 -6.85 -10.56
N VAL A 442 -5.98 -7.25 -11.54
CA VAL A 442 -6.40 -6.43 -12.69
C VAL A 442 -7.91 -6.20 -12.59
N PRO A 443 -8.38 -4.96 -12.60
CA PRO A 443 -7.67 -3.68 -12.81
C PRO A 443 -7.21 -2.97 -11.52
N GLY A 444 -7.03 -3.67 -10.40
CA GLY A 444 -6.67 -3.11 -9.10
C GLY A 444 -5.18 -2.80 -8.94
N HIS A 445 -4.59 -3.25 -7.83
CA HIS A 445 -3.21 -2.92 -7.43
C HIS A 445 -2.16 -3.29 -8.49
N ALA A 446 -2.23 -4.50 -9.07
CA ALA A 446 -1.26 -4.90 -10.08
C ALA A 446 -1.35 -4.07 -11.36
N TRP A 447 -2.55 -3.66 -11.77
CA TRP A 447 -2.74 -2.76 -12.92
C TRP A 447 -2.15 -1.38 -12.66
N GLN A 448 -2.44 -0.82 -11.50
CA GLN A 448 -1.90 0.48 -11.09
C GLN A 448 -0.37 0.45 -10.98
N GLY A 449 0.19 -0.60 -10.35
CA GLY A 449 1.63 -0.80 -10.25
C GLY A 449 2.32 -1.01 -11.60
N ALA A 450 1.64 -1.68 -12.54
CA ALA A 450 2.18 -1.91 -13.88
C ALA A 450 2.42 -0.60 -14.67
N TYR A 451 1.62 0.43 -14.43
CA TYR A 451 1.86 1.74 -15.04
C TYR A 451 3.26 2.28 -14.70
N LEU A 452 3.69 2.12 -13.45
CA LEU A 452 5.00 2.57 -13.00
C LEU A 452 6.14 1.80 -13.68
N THR A 453 5.99 0.48 -13.80
CA THR A 453 7.03 -0.42 -14.30
C THR A 453 7.09 -0.48 -15.84
N GLU A 454 5.94 -0.37 -16.53
CA GLU A 454 5.86 -0.56 -17.96
C GLU A 454 6.04 0.73 -18.78
N THR A 455 5.77 1.90 -18.18
CA THR A 455 5.81 3.17 -18.95
C THR A 455 7.08 3.98 -18.76
N GLY A 456 7.74 3.87 -17.61
CA GLY A 456 8.93 4.66 -17.29
C GLY A 456 8.71 6.18 -17.23
N LYS A 457 7.46 6.65 -17.23
CA LYS A 457 7.12 8.08 -17.36
C LYS A 457 7.31 8.88 -16.06
N LEU A 458 7.28 8.23 -14.91
CA LEU A 458 7.37 8.92 -13.63
C LEU A 458 8.82 9.00 -13.12
N PRO A 459 9.26 10.15 -12.57
CA PRO A 459 10.55 10.25 -11.90
C PRO A 459 10.67 9.23 -10.75
N LEU A 460 11.89 8.77 -10.49
CA LEU A 460 12.15 7.75 -9.48
C LEU A 460 11.57 8.11 -8.11
N ILE A 461 11.67 9.36 -7.67
CA ILE A 461 11.12 9.80 -6.37
C ILE A 461 9.60 9.58 -6.30
N ARG A 462 8.85 9.71 -7.43
CA ARG A 462 7.42 9.48 -7.51
C ARG A 462 7.05 7.99 -7.42
N GLN A 463 7.97 7.12 -7.79
CA GLN A 463 7.82 5.68 -7.67
C GLN A 463 8.14 5.21 -6.24
N ILE A 464 9.03 5.91 -5.55
CA ILE A 464 9.43 5.64 -4.16
C ILE A 464 8.39 6.19 -3.18
N LEU A 465 8.06 7.48 -3.27
CA LEU A 465 7.08 8.13 -2.41
C LEU A 465 5.66 7.96 -2.99
N SER A 466 5.17 6.73 -3.03
CA SER A 466 3.91 6.35 -3.70
C SER A 466 2.87 5.73 -2.77
N GLY A 467 3.14 5.62 -1.47
CA GLY A 467 2.28 4.99 -0.49
C GLY A 467 1.09 5.84 -0.03
N PHE A 468 0.46 6.63 -0.90
CA PHE A 468 -0.75 7.38 -0.56
C PHE A 468 -1.93 6.42 -0.40
N ASN A 469 -2.15 5.96 0.83
CA ASN A 469 -3.08 4.90 1.17
C ASN A 469 -4.48 5.10 0.54
N ALA A 470 -5.07 6.28 0.65
CA ALA A 470 -6.40 6.52 0.08
C ALA A 470 -6.43 6.49 -1.45
N TYR A 471 -5.33 6.82 -2.13
CA TYR A 471 -5.26 6.66 -3.58
C TYR A 471 -5.09 5.18 -3.95
N VAL A 472 -4.17 4.47 -3.33
CA VAL A 472 -3.84 3.08 -3.66
C VAL A 472 -5.02 2.16 -3.36
N GLU A 473 -5.55 2.22 -2.15
CA GLU A 473 -6.67 1.39 -1.71
C GLU A 473 -8.02 1.86 -2.26
N GLY A 474 -8.19 3.17 -2.40
CA GLY A 474 -9.36 3.75 -3.04
C GLY A 474 -9.49 3.34 -4.50
N TRP A 475 -8.35 3.32 -5.24
CA TRP A 475 -8.29 2.78 -6.58
C TRP A 475 -8.67 1.30 -6.64
N ALA A 476 -8.10 0.47 -5.77
CA ALA A 476 -8.41 -0.95 -5.75
C ALA A 476 -9.89 -1.24 -5.45
N LEU A 477 -10.51 -0.47 -4.55
CA LEU A 477 -11.96 -0.52 -4.35
C LEU A 477 -12.77 -0.01 -5.56
N TYR A 478 -12.28 0.99 -6.25
CA TYR A 478 -12.87 1.48 -7.49
C TYR A 478 -12.73 0.44 -8.61
N ALA A 479 -11.63 -0.31 -8.65
CA ALA A 479 -11.44 -1.43 -9.56
C ALA A 479 -12.44 -2.57 -9.32
N GLU A 480 -12.81 -2.85 -8.07
CA GLU A 480 -13.92 -3.78 -7.75
C GLU A 480 -15.24 -3.28 -8.35
N GLN A 481 -15.54 -1.97 -8.27
CA GLN A 481 -16.70 -1.34 -8.90
C GLN A 481 -16.63 -1.42 -10.43
N LEU A 482 -15.47 -1.17 -11.02
CA LEU A 482 -15.27 -1.32 -12.46
C LEU A 482 -15.55 -2.76 -12.92
N GLY A 483 -15.21 -3.78 -12.10
CA GLY A 483 -15.58 -5.16 -12.36
C GLY A 483 -17.11 -5.33 -12.56
N ASP A 484 -17.92 -4.70 -11.70
CA ASP A 484 -19.38 -4.68 -11.86
C ASP A 484 -19.82 -3.90 -13.13
N GLU A 485 -19.26 -2.71 -13.35
CA GLU A 485 -19.61 -1.83 -14.47
C GLU A 485 -19.27 -2.41 -15.86
N ILE A 486 -18.19 -3.20 -15.96
CA ILE A 486 -17.82 -3.87 -17.23
C ILE A 486 -18.54 -5.20 -17.44
N GLY A 487 -19.43 -5.59 -16.51
CA GLY A 487 -20.31 -6.75 -16.62
C GLY A 487 -19.69 -8.08 -16.20
N MET A 488 -18.82 -8.08 -15.16
CA MET A 488 -18.27 -9.32 -14.61
C MET A 488 -19.30 -10.10 -13.76
N TYR A 489 -20.34 -9.42 -13.27
CA TYR A 489 -21.40 -10.00 -12.42
C TYR A 489 -22.77 -10.05 -13.09
N ASP A 490 -22.90 -9.81 -14.40
CA ASP A 490 -24.22 -9.73 -15.07
C ASP A 490 -25.06 -11.01 -14.93
N ALA A 491 -24.41 -12.17 -14.95
CA ALA A 491 -25.05 -13.47 -14.74
C ALA A 491 -24.75 -14.09 -13.37
N ASP A 492 -24.06 -13.35 -12.47
CA ASP A 492 -23.61 -13.85 -11.16
C ASP A 492 -24.06 -12.92 -10.03
N TRP A 493 -25.34 -13.08 -9.63
CA TRP A 493 -25.91 -12.32 -8.52
C TRP A 493 -25.19 -12.58 -7.19
N ALA A 494 -24.66 -13.79 -6.97
CA ALA A 494 -23.92 -14.12 -5.77
C ALA A 494 -22.54 -13.43 -5.76
N GLY A 495 -21.82 -13.41 -6.87
CA GLY A 495 -20.59 -12.65 -7.03
C GLY A 495 -20.82 -11.15 -6.80
N ARG A 496 -21.94 -10.58 -7.29
CA ARG A 496 -22.32 -9.18 -7.01
C ARG A 496 -22.58 -8.95 -5.51
N LEU A 497 -23.15 -9.91 -4.79
CA LEU A 497 -23.25 -9.83 -3.31
C LEU A 497 -21.86 -9.88 -2.65
N GLY A 498 -20.94 -10.70 -3.15
CA GLY A 498 -19.56 -10.75 -2.68
C GLY A 498 -18.86 -9.38 -2.83
N TYR A 499 -19.02 -8.73 -3.97
CA TYR A 499 -18.56 -7.37 -4.21
C TYR A 499 -19.18 -6.38 -3.21
N LEU A 500 -20.48 -6.37 -3.04
CA LEU A 500 -21.16 -5.48 -2.09
C LEU A 500 -20.73 -5.76 -0.63
N GLN A 501 -20.51 -7.02 -0.27
CA GLN A 501 -19.98 -7.39 1.05
C GLN A 501 -18.58 -6.82 1.28
N GLY A 502 -17.72 -6.85 0.26
CA GLY A 502 -16.41 -6.19 0.27
C GLY A 502 -16.52 -4.68 0.48
N GLN A 503 -17.40 -4.02 -0.25
CA GLN A 503 -17.67 -2.58 -0.11
C GLN A 503 -18.25 -2.23 1.28
N LYS A 504 -19.18 -3.04 1.79
CA LYS A 504 -19.76 -2.88 3.14
C LYS A 504 -18.70 -3.00 4.22
N PHE A 505 -17.82 -3.97 4.12
CA PHE A 505 -16.71 -4.15 5.06
C PHE A 505 -15.82 -2.90 5.15
N ARG A 506 -15.54 -2.25 4.01
CA ARG A 506 -14.74 -1.01 3.99
C ARG A 506 -15.51 0.20 4.53
N ALA A 507 -16.82 0.27 4.36
CA ALA A 507 -17.65 1.30 5.01
C ALA A 507 -17.69 1.12 6.54
N VAL A 508 -17.78 -0.12 7.02
CA VAL A 508 -17.70 -0.47 8.45
C VAL A 508 -16.37 -0.02 9.06
N ARG A 509 -15.25 -0.14 8.35
CA ARG A 509 -13.93 0.31 8.82
C ARG A 509 -13.91 1.80 9.16
N LEU A 510 -14.61 2.66 8.41
CA LEU A 510 -14.69 4.09 8.71
C LEU A 510 -15.29 4.35 10.10
N VAL A 511 -16.33 3.58 10.45
CA VAL A 511 -17.02 3.69 11.72
C VAL A 511 -16.17 3.15 12.86
N LEU A 512 -15.49 2.02 12.64
CA LEU A 512 -14.66 1.38 13.66
C LEU A 512 -13.44 2.21 14.02
N ASP A 513 -12.69 2.67 13.01
CA ASP A 513 -11.47 3.46 13.20
C ASP A 513 -11.77 4.78 13.94
N THR A 514 -12.74 5.55 13.44
CA THR A 514 -13.18 6.80 14.09
C THR A 514 -13.86 6.54 15.43
N GLY A 515 -14.54 5.41 15.59
CA GLY A 515 -15.12 4.96 16.86
C GLY A 515 -14.06 4.78 17.93
N LEU A 516 -13.00 4.03 17.62
CA LEU A 516 -11.87 3.77 18.51
C LEU A 516 -11.12 5.06 18.88
N HIS A 517 -10.73 5.85 17.88
CA HIS A 517 -9.76 6.92 18.08
C HIS A 517 -10.37 8.29 18.39
N ALA A 518 -11.60 8.58 17.93
CA ALA A 518 -12.25 9.86 18.16
C ALA A 518 -13.47 9.76 19.11
N LYS A 519 -14.15 8.60 19.13
CA LYS A 519 -15.35 8.44 19.97
C LYS A 519 -15.12 7.59 21.22
N ARG A 520 -13.87 7.21 21.47
CA ARG A 520 -13.45 6.46 22.66
C ARG A 520 -14.17 5.13 22.85
N TRP A 521 -14.52 4.47 21.71
CA TRP A 521 -15.07 3.12 21.80
C TRP A 521 -14.05 2.17 22.38
N THR A 522 -14.52 1.23 23.18
CA THR A 522 -13.68 0.12 23.61
C THR A 522 -13.46 -0.86 22.46
N ARG A 523 -12.43 -1.72 22.60
CA ARG A 523 -12.20 -2.84 21.69
C ARG A 523 -13.46 -3.71 21.55
N ASP A 524 -14.09 -4.09 22.67
CA ASP A 524 -15.27 -4.94 22.66
C ASP A 524 -16.49 -4.28 22.03
N GLN A 525 -16.73 -2.99 22.27
CA GLN A 525 -17.78 -2.24 21.58
C GLN A 525 -17.57 -2.24 20.07
N SER A 526 -16.33 -2.05 19.61
CA SER A 526 -15.97 -2.05 18.19
C SER A 526 -16.17 -3.43 17.55
N VAL A 527 -15.73 -4.49 18.22
CA VAL A 527 -15.92 -5.86 17.75
C VAL A 527 -17.41 -6.23 17.70
N GLN A 528 -18.17 -5.88 18.75
CA GLN A 528 -19.62 -6.16 18.79
C GLN A 528 -20.35 -5.41 17.66
N TRP A 529 -20.06 -4.13 17.49
CA TRP A 529 -20.66 -3.35 16.41
C TRP A 529 -20.34 -3.93 15.01
N ALA A 530 -19.11 -4.39 14.83
CA ALA A 530 -18.71 -5.06 13.58
C ALA A 530 -19.44 -6.39 13.37
N MET A 531 -19.65 -7.20 14.42
CA MET A 531 -20.43 -8.44 14.36
C MET A 531 -21.87 -8.18 13.93
N ASP A 532 -22.52 -7.19 14.55
CA ASP A 532 -23.91 -6.83 14.26
C ASP A 532 -24.11 -6.37 12.80
N ASN A 533 -23.12 -5.66 12.26
CA ASN A 533 -23.20 -5.12 10.90
C ASN A 533 -22.72 -6.08 9.80
N LEU A 534 -21.75 -6.96 10.08
CA LEU A 534 -21.14 -7.83 9.06
C LEU A 534 -21.62 -9.29 9.14
N GLY A 535 -22.22 -9.70 10.25
CA GLY A 535 -22.65 -11.09 10.46
C GLY A 535 -21.48 -12.09 10.49
N ARG A 536 -20.27 -11.64 10.88
CA ARG A 536 -19.07 -12.47 11.01
C ARG A 536 -18.81 -12.84 12.46
N ALA A 537 -18.10 -13.94 12.68
CA ALA A 537 -17.69 -14.39 14.02
C ALA A 537 -16.73 -13.40 14.70
N ARG A 538 -16.77 -13.34 16.03
CA ARG A 538 -15.94 -12.46 16.87
C ARG A 538 -14.45 -12.56 16.51
N ASP A 539 -13.91 -13.78 16.49
CA ASP A 539 -12.47 -14.01 16.27
C ASP A 539 -11.99 -13.47 14.93
N ALA A 540 -12.82 -13.61 13.89
CA ALA A 540 -12.52 -13.10 12.55
C ALA A 540 -12.48 -11.55 12.46
N LEU A 541 -13.14 -10.86 13.40
CA LEU A 541 -13.23 -9.40 13.44
C LEU A 541 -12.24 -8.79 14.44
N THR A 542 -11.90 -9.51 15.49
CA THR A 542 -11.01 -9.04 16.57
C THR A 542 -9.64 -8.64 16.03
N SER A 543 -9.01 -9.47 15.20
CA SER A 543 -7.71 -9.17 14.58
C SER A 543 -7.74 -7.89 13.74
N GLY A 544 -8.86 -7.65 13.02
CA GLY A 544 -9.05 -6.41 12.27
C GLY A 544 -9.15 -5.18 13.17
N VAL A 545 -9.91 -5.27 14.27
CA VAL A 545 -10.04 -4.18 15.25
C VAL A 545 -8.69 -3.90 15.91
N ASP A 546 -7.95 -4.93 16.31
CA ASP A 546 -6.61 -4.81 16.90
C ASP A 546 -5.64 -4.10 15.92
N ARG A 547 -5.73 -4.41 14.62
CA ARG A 547 -4.96 -3.70 13.59
C ARG A 547 -5.30 -2.21 13.56
N TYR A 548 -6.57 -1.83 13.63
CA TYR A 548 -6.95 -0.40 13.63
C TYR A 548 -6.38 0.32 14.85
N CYS A 549 -6.34 -0.33 16.02
CA CYS A 549 -5.71 0.23 17.22
C CYS A 549 -4.20 0.52 17.04
N SER A 550 -3.51 -0.27 16.20
CA SER A 550 -2.08 -0.13 15.93
C SER A 550 -1.77 0.83 14.78
N TRP A 551 -2.69 0.97 13.80
CA TRP A 551 -2.56 1.80 12.61
C TRP A 551 -3.75 2.77 12.48
N PRO A 552 -3.80 3.82 13.32
CA PRO A 552 -4.90 4.77 13.34
C PRO A 552 -5.02 5.51 12.00
N GLY A 553 -6.25 5.58 11.48
CA GLY A 553 -6.58 6.24 10.20
C GLY A 553 -6.41 5.35 8.97
N GLN A 554 -5.50 4.36 8.97
CA GLN A 554 -5.20 3.55 7.80
C GLN A 554 -6.45 2.88 7.20
N ALA A 555 -7.30 2.34 8.04
CA ALA A 555 -8.53 1.65 7.62
C ALA A 555 -9.53 2.59 6.92
N CYS A 556 -9.41 3.91 7.12
CA CYS A 556 -10.27 4.92 6.50
C CYS A 556 -9.91 5.18 5.04
N GLY A 557 -8.64 5.06 4.65
CA GLY A 557 -8.17 5.38 3.31
C GLY A 557 -8.94 4.65 2.21
N TYR A 558 -9.24 3.38 2.40
CA TYR A 558 -9.99 2.54 1.46
C TYR A 558 -11.28 3.20 0.93
N LYS A 559 -12.19 3.47 1.86
CA LYS A 559 -13.54 3.92 1.47
C LYS A 559 -13.58 5.42 1.21
N VAL A 560 -12.76 6.21 1.89
CA VAL A 560 -12.59 7.65 1.59
C VAL A 560 -12.04 7.81 0.17
N GLY A 561 -11.00 7.07 -0.19
CA GLY A 561 -10.41 7.10 -1.53
C GLY A 561 -11.39 6.71 -2.63
N HIS A 562 -12.11 5.60 -2.46
CA HIS A 562 -13.17 5.17 -3.37
C HIS A 562 -14.25 6.24 -3.55
N THR A 563 -14.68 6.85 -2.44
CA THR A 563 -15.72 7.89 -2.47
C THR A 563 -15.23 9.13 -3.22
N GLU A 564 -14.00 9.55 -2.97
CA GLU A 564 -13.42 10.72 -3.62
C GLU A 564 -13.18 10.51 -5.12
N ILE A 565 -12.67 9.34 -5.54
CA ILE A 565 -12.54 9.00 -6.97
C ILE A 565 -13.90 9.07 -7.67
N ASN A 566 -14.96 8.51 -7.06
CA ASN A 566 -16.31 8.60 -7.61
C ASN A 566 -16.83 10.05 -7.65
N ARG A 567 -16.61 10.82 -6.59
CA ARG A 567 -16.99 12.24 -6.56
C ARG A 567 -16.32 13.05 -7.69
N LEU A 568 -15.03 12.80 -7.91
CA LEU A 568 -14.27 13.43 -9.00
C LEU A 568 -14.77 12.97 -10.38
N ARG A 569 -15.10 11.70 -10.54
CA ARG A 569 -15.69 11.14 -11.74
C ARG A 569 -17.04 11.79 -12.07
N ASP A 570 -17.91 11.92 -11.08
CA ASP A 570 -19.23 12.51 -11.26
C ASP A 570 -19.14 14.01 -11.55
N LYS A 571 -18.25 14.75 -10.87
CA LYS A 571 -17.93 16.15 -11.16
C LYS A 571 -17.47 16.31 -12.61
N ALA A 572 -16.54 15.48 -13.05
CA ALA A 572 -16.02 15.50 -14.41
C ALA A 572 -17.11 15.19 -15.45
N ARG A 573 -17.96 14.20 -15.18
CA ARG A 573 -19.12 13.86 -16.03
C ARG A 573 -20.10 15.02 -16.15
N ALA A 574 -20.43 15.67 -15.05
CA ALA A 574 -21.33 16.83 -15.04
C ALA A 574 -20.73 18.00 -15.83
N THR A 575 -19.42 18.25 -15.70
CA THR A 575 -18.73 19.37 -16.37
C THR A 575 -18.55 19.15 -17.87
N LEU A 576 -18.18 17.94 -18.28
CA LEU A 576 -17.91 17.63 -19.69
C LEU A 576 -19.16 17.25 -20.50
N GLY A 577 -20.26 16.81 -19.81
CA GLY A 577 -21.48 16.38 -20.47
C GLY A 577 -21.22 15.26 -21.50
N PRO A 578 -21.69 15.41 -22.75
CA PRO A 578 -21.49 14.39 -23.80
C PRO A 578 -20.03 14.13 -24.18
N ARG A 579 -19.09 14.98 -23.77
CA ARG A 579 -17.65 14.79 -24.02
C ARG A 579 -16.96 13.92 -22.97
N PHE A 580 -17.68 13.54 -21.91
CA PHE A 580 -17.12 12.68 -20.86
C PHE A 580 -16.95 11.25 -21.39
N ASP A 581 -15.74 10.72 -21.31
CA ASP A 581 -15.42 9.31 -21.57
C ASP A 581 -14.82 8.71 -20.30
N VAL A 582 -15.47 7.68 -19.77
CA VAL A 582 -15.03 7.00 -18.54
C VAL A 582 -13.65 6.35 -18.69
N ARG A 583 -13.31 5.88 -19.89
CA ARG A 583 -12.00 5.26 -20.16
C ARG A 583 -10.89 6.28 -20.00
N ARG A 584 -11.07 7.47 -20.58
CA ARG A 584 -10.13 8.58 -20.43
C ARG A 584 -10.01 9.09 -19.01
N PHE A 585 -11.10 9.09 -18.25
CA PHE A 585 -11.07 9.42 -16.82
C PHE A 585 -10.25 8.38 -16.05
N ASN A 586 -10.49 7.09 -16.27
CA ASN A 586 -9.78 6.02 -15.58
C ASN A 586 -8.28 6.01 -15.96
N ASP A 587 -7.96 6.22 -17.23
CA ASP A 587 -6.58 6.36 -17.69
C ASP A 587 -5.89 7.55 -17.00
N LEU A 588 -6.54 8.72 -16.92
CA LEU A 588 -6.01 9.89 -16.24
C LEU A 588 -5.69 9.61 -14.77
N VAL A 589 -6.58 8.90 -14.06
CA VAL A 589 -6.34 8.51 -12.65
C VAL A 589 -5.10 7.64 -12.54
N VAL A 590 -4.94 6.62 -13.41
CA VAL A 590 -3.77 5.73 -13.40
C VAL A 590 -2.50 6.47 -13.82
N GLU A 591 -2.57 7.31 -14.87
CA GLU A 591 -1.44 8.08 -15.42
C GLU A 591 -0.91 9.14 -14.44
N ALA A 592 -1.75 9.65 -13.55
CA ALA A 592 -1.31 10.52 -12.47
C ALA A 592 -0.27 9.84 -11.56
N GLY A 593 -0.26 8.49 -11.55
CA GLY A 593 0.50 7.70 -10.59
C GLY A 593 -0.10 7.84 -9.19
N ALA A 594 0.53 7.25 -8.18
CA ALA A 594 0.07 7.44 -6.81
C ALA A 594 0.22 8.92 -6.41
N VAL A 595 -0.91 9.54 -6.04
CA VAL A 595 -1.00 10.95 -5.69
C VAL A 595 -1.93 11.16 -4.48
N PRO A 596 -1.73 12.20 -3.66
CA PRO A 596 -2.74 12.63 -2.68
C PRO A 596 -4.07 12.91 -3.36
N LEU A 597 -5.20 12.59 -2.75
CA LEU A 597 -6.52 12.83 -3.34
C LEU A 597 -6.79 14.31 -3.63
N THR A 598 -6.27 15.21 -2.80
CA THR A 598 -6.33 16.67 -3.04
C THR A 598 -5.58 17.06 -4.31
N VAL A 599 -4.47 16.39 -4.63
CA VAL A 599 -3.72 16.61 -5.88
C VAL A 599 -4.44 15.96 -7.06
N LEU A 600 -5.02 14.76 -6.88
CA LEU A 600 -5.85 14.12 -7.90
C LEU A 600 -7.02 15.03 -8.31
N GLY A 601 -7.66 15.69 -7.34
CA GLY A 601 -8.71 16.67 -7.60
C GLY A 601 -8.25 17.78 -8.55
N LYS A 602 -7.06 18.36 -8.32
CA LYS A 602 -6.48 19.39 -9.19
C LYS A 602 -6.19 18.85 -10.61
N VAL A 603 -5.71 17.61 -10.72
CA VAL A 603 -5.46 16.95 -12.01
C VAL A 603 -6.76 16.79 -12.79
N VAL A 604 -7.83 16.29 -12.15
CA VAL A 604 -9.15 16.13 -12.77
C VAL A 604 -9.74 17.48 -13.17
N ASP A 605 -9.60 18.52 -12.34
CA ASP A 605 -10.07 19.87 -12.68
C ASP A 605 -9.34 20.42 -13.91
N ALA A 606 -8.03 20.30 -13.99
CA ALA A 606 -7.25 20.70 -15.16
C ALA A 606 -7.67 19.91 -16.42
N TRP A 607 -7.90 18.62 -16.28
CA TRP A 607 -8.39 17.77 -17.36
C TRP A 607 -9.78 18.20 -17.86
N THR A 608 -10.70 18.52 -16.98
CA THR A 608 -12.04 19.00 -17.35
C THR A 608 -11.98 20.36 -18.06
N VAL A 609 -11.13 21.30 -17.57
CA VAL A 609 -10.89 22.60 -18.23
C VAL A 609 -10.32 22.43 -19.65
N SER A 610 -9.47 21.42 -19.87
CA SER A 610 -8.94 21.10 -21.21
C SER A 610 -10.00 20.48 -22.16
N GLY A 611 -11.23 20.29 -21.69
CA GLY A 611 -12.29 19.60 -22.43
C GLY A 611 -12.08 18.09 -22.55
N GLY A 612 -11.39 17.48 -21.57
CA GLY A 612 -11.10 16.04 -21.53
C GLY A 612 -9.94 15.62 -22.44
N ARG A 613 -9.05 16.54 -22.84
CA ARG A 613 -7.97 16.29 -23.83
C ARG A 613 -6.57 16.26 -23.24
N MET A 614 -6.39 16.72 -21.99
CA MET A 614 -5.09 16.68 -21.34
C MET A 614 -4.65 15.22 -21.16
N SER A 615 -3.38 14.91 -21.43
CA SER A 615 -2.68 13.67 -21.07
C SER A 615 -1.51 14.01 -20.13
N LEU A 616 -1.12 13.08 -19.29
CA LEU A 616 0.00 13.19 -18.35
C LEU A 616 1.24 12.46 -18.86
#